data_99380c41f8cc752e623c111916364d6a
#
_entry.id   99380c41f8cc752e623c111916364d6a
#
_cell.length_a   1.000
_cell.length_b   1.000
_cell.length_c   1.000
_cell.angle_alpha   90.00
_cell.angle_beta   90.00
_cell.angle_gamma   90.00
#
_symmetry.space_group_name_H-M   'P 1'
#
loop_
_entity.id
_entity.type
_entity.pdbx_description
1 polymer ?
#
loop_
_entity_poly.entity_id
_entity_poly.type
_entity_poly.pdbx_seq_one_letter_code
_entity_poly.pdbx_strand_id
1 'polypeptide(L)'
;MLQPGGGIELANFAFRGEAIPVCRSVLYFEQWQTASGQRRAHGYSGPQAIERYLEAEDKGRLIQSLKSHLSQRALTGTEIFGRRHRLEELITRIVSDLRKRAEEQFGRPVVRATVGRPVRFVGAESEEEDEFAVSRLREAFLDAGFEEVNFELEPVAAAYAYEATLDRDELILIGDFGGGTSDFSLLRVGPEVRRRGRKPEDLLGNTGVGLAGDAFDARIVRKLVSPALGSNSEARSLNKILPAVPAWIYAHLEHWHYLSFLRTNNVREILKSAKIRALEPEKIEALIAIVEGDLGYQLHQSVQKAKYELSKRERTEFTFRDGIAGISSIELRIPVARIDFESWITEDLATIEHSVDVLLRSSGVKPHDVDRVFLTGGTSFVPAVRRLFTKRFGPERIQGGDEFTSVAQGLALSSAAAAGKK
;
A
#
# COMPACT_ATOMS: atom_id res chain seq x y z
N MET A 1 -8.27 10.36 -16.75
CA MET A 1 -7.92 11.32 -17.81
C MET A 1 -9.03 12.32 -18.00
N LEU A 2 -8.72 13.58 -18.19
CA LEU A 2 -9.74 14.59 -18.50
C LEU A 2 -10.13 14.51 -19.97
N GLN A 3 -11.43 14.44 -20.24
CA GLN A 3 -11.99 14.39 -21.60
C GLN A 3 -12.26 15.79 -22.17
N PRO A 4 -12.29 15.99 -23.51
CA PRO A 4 -12.62 17.28 -24.15
C PRO A 4 -14.04 17.75 -23.83
N GLY A 5 -14.71 17.60 -22.91
CA GLY A 5 -16.03 18.03 -22.43
C GLY A 5 -16.08 18.17 -20.93
N GLY A 6 -14.92 18.10 -20.26
CA GLY A 6 -14.81 18.27 -18.81
C GLY A 6 -15.11 17.00 -17.99
N GLY A 7 -15.49 15.89 -18.64
CA GLY A 7 -15.69 14.60 -17.97
C GLY A 7 -14.35 13.96 -17.57
N ILE A 8 -14.33 13.20 -16.49
CA ILE A 8 -13.17 12.42 -16.06
C ILE A 8 -13.42 10.94 -16.37
N GLU A 9 -12.48 10.33 -17.07
CA GLU A 9 -12.49 8.90 -17.34
C GLU A 9 -11.28 8.25 -16.69
N LEU A 10 -11.50 7.12 -15.99
CA LEU A 10 -10.45 6.33 -15.36
C LEU A 10 -9.91 5.30 -16.34
N ALA A 11 -8.60 5.13 -16.35
CA ALA A 11 -7.99 4.01 -17.05
C ALA A 11 -8.30 2.70 -16.30
N ASN A 12 -8.62 1.66 -17.04
CA ASN A 12 -8.91 0.34 -16.51
C ASN A 12 -7.79 -0.65 -16.86
N PHE A 13 -7.53 -1.56 -15.95
CA PHE A 13 -6.51 -2.60 -16.06
C PHE A 13 -7.18 -3.95 -15.99
N ALA A 14 -6.78 -4.87 -16.86
CA ALA A 14 -7.25 -6.25 -16.79
C ALA A 14 -6.58 -6.97 -15.60
N PHE A 15 -7.38 -7.64 -14.77
CA PHE A 15 -6.92 -8.50 -13.71
C PHE A 15 -7.86 -9.70 -13.57
N ARG A 16 -7.35 -10.90 -13.81
CA ARG A 16 -8.14 -12.16 -13.77
C ARG A 16 -9.43 -12.11 -14.59
N GLY A 17 -9.38 -11.44 -15.74
CA GLY A 17 -10.53 -11.29 -16.65
C GLY A 17 -11.50 -10.16 -16.28
N GLU A 18 -11.27 -9.44 -15.20
CA GLU A 18 -12.06 -8.28 -14.79
C GLU A 18 -11.32 -6.98 -15.09
N ALA A 19 -12.07 -5.91 -15.35
CA ALA A 19 -11.53 -4.57 -15.53
C ALA A 19 -11.56 -3.82 -14.16
N ILE A 20 -10.38 -3.41 -13.68
CA ILE A 20 -10.26 -2.69 -12.41
C ILE A 20 -9.65 -1.31 -12.63
N PRO A 21 -10.13 -0.24 -11.95
CA PRO A 21 -9.61 1.13 -12.12
C PRO A 21 -8.38 1.41 -11.22
N VAL A 22 -7.75 0.38 -10.70
CA VAL A 22 -6.61 0.49 -9.76
C VAL A 22 -5.42 -0.31 -10.28
N CYS A 23 -4.25 0.33 -10.33
CA CYS A 23 -2.99 -0.31 -10.64
C CYS A 23 -2.04 -0.24 -9.45
N ARG A 24 -1.69 -1.39 -8.87
CA ARG A 24 -0.68 -1.44 -7.82
C ARG A 24 0.72 -1.18 -8.39
N SER A 25 1.54 -0.43 -7.66
CA SER A 25 2.94 -0.17 -8.01
C SER A 25 3.81 -1.39 -7.69
N VAL A 26 3.68 -2.43 -8.51
CA VAL A 26 4.37 -3.71 -8.37
C VAL A 26 5.06 -4.04 -9.68
N LEU A 27 6.26 -4.58 -9.59
CA LEU A 27 7.02 -5.16 -10.70
C LEU A 27 7.32 -6.62 -10.41
N TYR A 28 7.23 -7.45 -11.41
CA TYR A 28 7.66 -8.84 -11.37
C TYR A 28 8.59 -9.12 -12.52
N PHE A 29 9.77 -9.66 -12.22
CA PHE A 29 10.77 -10.07 -13.20
C PHE A 29 10.88 -11.58 -13.19
N GLU A 30 10.72 -12.20 -14.35
CA GLU A 30 10.99 -13.62 -14.59
C GLU A 30 12.21 -13.79 -15.47
N GLN A 31 12.88 -14.92 -15.30
CA GLN A 31 14.02 -15.30 -16.12
C GLN A 31 13.78 -16.71 -16.65
N TRP A 32 14.10 -16.94 -17.90
CA TRP A 32 14.04 -18.26 -18.53
C TRP A 32 15.22 -18.49 -19.45
N GLN A 33 15.47 -19.75 -19.73
CA GLN A 33 16.47 -20.17 -20.72
C GLN A 33 15.81 -20.42 -22.06
N THR A 34 16.35 -19.84 -23.14
CA THR A 34 15.92 -20.14 -24.49
C THR A 34 16.39 -21.53 -24.90
N ALA A 35 15.82 -22.09 -25.99
CA ALA A 35 16.27 -23.36 -26.56
C ALA A 35 17.78 -23.36 -26.94
N SER A 36 18.34 -22.17 -27.21
CA SER A 36 19.79 -21.98 -27.47
C SER A 36 20.64 -21.86 -26.20
N GLY A 37 20.07 -22.05 -25.00
CA GLY A 37 20.77 -21.93 -23.72
C GLY A 37 20.98 -20.49 -23.25
N GLN A 38 20.48 -19.49 -23.97
CA GLN A 38 20.62 -18.08 -23.61
C GLN A 38 19.63 -17.69 -22.50
N ARG A 39 20.12 -17.06 -21.41
CA ARG A 39 19.23 -16.53 -20.38
C ARG A 39 18.58 -15.24 -20.86
N ARG A 40 17.25 -15.16 -20.75
CA ARG A 40 16.47 -13.96 -20.98
C ARG A 40 15.66 -13.61 -19.74
N ALA A 41 15.43 -12.32 -19.53
CA ALA A 41 14.59 -11.84 -18.46
C ALA A 41 13.56 -10.86 -19.01
N HIS A 42 12.35 -10.89 -18.45
CA HIS A 42 11.29 -9.95 -18.76
C HIS A 42 10.68 -9.41 -17.46
N GLY A 43 10.23 -8.17 -17.49
CA GLY A 43 9.57 -7.54 -16.35
C GLY A 43 8.15 -7.13 -16.72
N TYR A 44 7.23 -7.40 -15.83
CA TYR A 44 5.82 -7.03 -15.89
C TYR A 44 5.50 -6.01 -14.81
N SER A 45 4.49 -5.17 -15.00
CA SER A 45 4.05 -4.19 -14.02
C SER A 45 2.58 -4.35 -13.64
N GLY A 46 2.20 -3.81 -12.48
CA GLY A 46 0.82 -3.72 -12.04
C GLY A 46 0.10 -5.06 -11.90
N PRO A 47 -1.18 -5.14 -12.31
CA PRO A 47 -1.96 -6.38 -12.22
C PRO A 47 -1.34 -7.57 -12.93
N GLN A 48 -0.75 -7.34 -14.11
CA GLN A 48 -0.08 -8.40 -14.86
C GLN A 48 1.15 -8.97 -14.11
N ALA A 49 1.90 -8.12 -13.40
CA ALA A 49 3.00 -8.57 -12.57
C ALA A 49 2.53 -9.54 -11.47
N ILE A 50 1.37 -9.26 -10.87
CA ILE A 50 0.77 -10.10 -9.84
C ILE A 50 0.31 -11.44 -10.44
N GLU A 51 -0.38 -11.41 -11.58
CA GLU A 51 -0.84 -12.63 -12.27
C GLU A 51 0.35 -13.55 -12.61
N ARG A 52 1.37 -12.99 -13.23
CA ARG A 52 2.59 -13.74 -13.58
C ARG A 52 3.31 -14.30 -12.37
N TYR A 53 3.41 -13.51 -11.29
CA TYR A 53 3.99 -14.00 -10.03
C TYR A 53 3.19 -15.18 -9.46
N LEU A 54 1.85 -15.15 -9.53
CA LEU A 54 1.00 -16.22 -9.01
C LEU A 54 1.08 -17.50 -9.86
N GLU A 55 1.17 -17.36 -11.19
CA GLU A 55 1.21 -18.47 -12.14
C GLU A 55 2.60 -19.13 -12.25
N ALA A 56 3.68 -18.42 -11.94
CA ALA A 56 5.02 -18.93 -12.13
C ALA A 56 5.31 -20.12 -11.21
N GLU A 57 5.81 -21.21 -11.79
CA GLU A 57 6.32 -22.37 -11.06
C GLU A 57 7.66 -22.02 -10.37
N ASP A 58 8.59 -21.46 -11.14
CA ASP A 58 9.83 -20.89 -10.62
C ASP A 58 9.66 -19.39 -10.39
N LYS A 59 9.60 -19.01 -9.10
CA LYS A 59 9.38 -17.61 -8.73
C LYS A 59 10.59 -16.73 -9.06
N GLY A 60 10.30 -15.68 -9.82
CA GLY A 60 11.22 -14.62 -10.16
C GLY A 60 11.40 -13.59 -9.04
N ARG A 61 11.68 -12.35 -9.41
CA ARG A 61 11.87 -11.23 -8.47
C ARG A 61 10.66 -10.32 -8.45
N LEU A 62 9.93 -10.30 -7.33
CA LEU A 62 8.84 -9.37 -7.07
C LEU A 62 9.39 -8.11 -6.37
N ILE A 63 9.03 -6.93 -6.86
CA ILE A 63 9.45 -5.62 -6.32
C ILE A 63 8.22 -4.75 -6.14
N GLN A 64 8.16 -4.06 -5.01
CA GLN A 64 7.05 -3.17 -4.65
C GLN A 64 7.52 -2.02 -3.76
N SER A 65 6.60 -1.10 -3.44
CA SER A 65 6.84 0.01 -2.52
C SER A 65 8.01 0.93 -2.94
N LEU A 66 8.25 1.07 -4.25
CA LEU A 66 9.35 1.88 -4.78
C LEU A 66 9.28 3.35 -4.32
N LYS A 67 8.06 3.88 -4.14
CA LYS A 67 7.82 5.26 -3.65
C LYS A 67 8.46 5.52 -2.28
N SER A 68 8.50 4.51 -1.39
CA SER A 68 9.08 4.63 -0.05
C SER A 68 10.61 4.82 -0.03
N HIS A 69 11.26 4.66 -1.15
CA HIS A 69 12.72 4.75 -1.27
C HIS A 69 13.20 5.97 -2.06
N LEU A 70 12.29 6.83 -2.53
CA LEU A 70 12.64 7.97 -3.38
C LEU A 70 13.54 8.98 -2.69
N SER A 71 13.34 9.25 -1.40
CA SER A 71 14.15 10.19 -0.61
C SER A 71 15.54 9.66 -0.25
N GLN A 72 15.75 8.34 -0.33
CA GLN A 72 16.99 7.68 0.11
C GLN A 72 18.11 7.84 -0.92
N ARG A 73 19.02 8.78 -0.72
CA ARG A 73 20.18 9.01 -1.61
C ARG A 73 21.10 7.79 -1.73
N ALA A 74 21.25 7.01 -0.64
CA ALA A 74 22.08 5.80 -0.62
C ALA A 74 21.50 4.66 -1.48
N LEU A 75 20.17 4.59 -1.67
CA LEU A 75 19.55 3.58 -2.50
C LEU A 75 19.49 4.03 -3.95
N THR A 76 20.53 3.71 -4.70
CA THR A 76 20.63 4.04 -6.13
C THR A 76 20.01 3.01 -7.05
N GLY A 77 19.73 1.79 -6.57
CA GLY A 77 19.15 0.73 -7.37
C GLY A 77 19.27 -0.65 -6.74
N THR A 78 18.84 -1.66 -7.46
CA THR A 78 18.91 -3.07 -7.06
C THR A 78 19.41 -3.93 -8.19
N GLU A 79 19.94 -5.11 -7.87
CA GLU A 79 20.33 -6.11 -8.86
C GLU A 79 19.19 -7.10 -9.11
N ILE A 80 18.92 -7.37 -10.37
CA ILE A 80 17.91 -8.34 -10.83
C ILE A 80 18.56 -9.22 -11.87
N PHE A 81 18.73 -10.50 -11.57
CA PHE A 81 19.36 -11.50 -12.45
C PHE A 81 20.73 -11.07 -13.02
N GLY A 82 21.59 -10.50 -12.17
CA GLY A 82 22.92 -10.04 -12.54
C GLY A 82 22.97 -8.69 -13.27
N ARG A 83 21.82 -8.04 -13.46
CA ARG A 83 21.74 -6.70 -14.03
C ARG A 83 21.34 -5.67 -12.98
N ARG A 84 22.08 -4.58 -12.87
CA ARG A 84 21.74 -3.47 -12.00
C ARG A 84 20.67 -2.60 -12.66
N HIS A 85 19.63 -2.29 -11.88
CA HIS A 85 18.55 -1.37 -12.25
C HIS A 85 18.52 -0.22 -11.27
N ARG A 86 18.48 1.01 -11.79
CA ARG A 86 18.25 2.20 -10.95
C ARG A 86 16.80 2.22 -10.47
N LEU A 87 16.56 2.94 -9.37
CA LEU A 87 15.19 3.09 -8.84
C LEU A 87 14.29 3.80 -9.86
N GLU A 88 14.81 4.82 -10.53
CA GLU A 88 14.12 5.57 -11.58
C GLU A 88 13.72 4.67 -12.75
N GLU A 89 14.61 3.79 -13.23
CA GLU A 89 14.31 2.82 -14.30
C GLU A 89 13.17 1.85 -13.95
N LEU A 90 13.09 1.44 -12.69
CA LEU A 90 12.01 0.58 -12.21
C LEU A 90 10.67 1.34 -12.19
N ILE A 91 10.67 2.59 -11.76
CA ILE A 91 9.48 3.45 -11.77
C ILE A 91 9.08 3.76 -13.21
N THR A 92 10.05 4.11 -14.07
CA THR A 92 9.83 4.36 -15.51
C THR A 92 9.07 3.21 -16.16
N ARG A 93 9.40 1.97 -15.84
CA ARG A 93 8.70 0.80 -16.38
C ARG A 93 7.22 0.78 -16.02
N ILE A 94 6.89 1.01 -14.74
CA ILE A 94 5.49 1.08 -14.29
C ILE A 94 4.76 2.21 -15.02
N VAL A 95 5.36 3.39 -15.06
CA VAL A 95 4.77 4.59 -15.64
C VAL A 95 4.59 4.45 -17.16
N SER A 96 5.55 3.82 -17.86
CA SER A 96 5.46 3.54 -19.30
C SER A 96 4.29 2.60 -19.62
N ASP A 97 4.08 1.57 -18.80
CA ASP A 97 2.96 0.64 -18.99
C ASP A 97 1.62 1.32 -18.68
N LEU A 98 1.55 2.17 -17.65
CA LEU A 98 0.37 3.02 -17.38
C LEU A 98 0.04 3.94 -18.55
N ARG A 99 1.06 4.61 -19.11
CA ARG A 99 0.91 5.50 -20.25
C ARG A 99 0.38 4.76 -21.48
N LYS A 100 1.00 3.63 -21.84
CA LYS A 100 0.57 2.81 -22.98
C LYS A 100 -0.89 2.38 -22.87
N ARG A 101 -1.31 1.89 -21.70
CA ARG A 101 -2.70 1.47 -21.46
C ARG A 101 -3.67 2.64 -21.55
N ALA A 102 -3.29 3.81 -21.04
CA ALA A 102 -4.09 5.02 -21.20
C ALA A 102 -4.20 5.44 -22.66
N GLU A 103 -3.10 5.40 -23.44
CA GLU A 103 -3.10 5.69 -24.89
C GLU A 103 -3.96 4.69 -25.67
N GLU A 104 -3.88 3.40 -25.36
CA GLU A 104 -4.72 2.34 -25.95
C GLU A 104 -6.21 2.57 -25.65
N GLN A 105 -6.58 2.84 -24.40
CA GLN A 105 -7.98 3.04 -24.00
C GLN A 105 -8.56 4.33 -24.57
N PHE A 106 -7.81 5.43 -24.55
CA PHE A 106 -8.30 6.74 -24.94
C PHE A 106 -8.06 7.08 -26.41
N GLY A 107 -7.35 6.23 -27.16
CA GLY A 107 -7.11 6.37 -28.59
C GLY A 107 -6.30 7.62 -28.99
N ARG A 108 -5.50 8.18 -28.06
CA ARG A 108 -4.68 9.38 -28.29
C ARG A 108 -3.40 9.37 -27.47
N PRO A 109 -2.35 10.06 -27.93
CA PRO A 109 -1.11 10.21 -27.16
C PRO A 109 -1.35 10.90 -25.81
N VAL A 110 -0.65 10.41 -24.76
CA VAL A 110 -0.68 10.97 -23.42
C VAL A 110 0.70 11.54 -23.12
N VAL A 111 0.89 12.84 -23.41
CA VAL A 111 2.18 13.53 -23.31
C VAL A 111 2.32 14.37 -22.04
N ARG A 112 1.23 14.63 -21.32
CA ARG A 112 1.22 15.42 -20.08
C ARG A 112 0.73 14.60 -18.93
N ALA A 113 1.36 14.76 -17.75
CA ALA A 113 0.95 14.14 -16.51
C ALA A 113 0.89 15.15 -15.37
N THR A 114 -0.17 15.09 -14.56
CA THR A 114 -0.22 15.66 -13.22
C THR A 114 -0.10 14.52 -12.23
N VAL A 115 0.99 14.53 -11.46
CA VAL A 115 1.40 13.43 -10.58
C VAL A 115 1.13 13.80 -9.14
N GLY A 116 0.43 12.92 -8.42
CA GLY A 116 0.25 13.06 -6.98
C GLY A 116 1.54 12.79 -6.23
N ARG A 117 1.89 13.70 -5.31
CA ARG A 117 2.97 13.49 -4.36
C ARG A 117 2.46 13.65 -2.92
N PRO A 118 3.03 12.93 -1.95
CA PRO A 118 2.75 13.20 -0.55
C PRO A 118 3.23 14.61 -0.18
N VAL A 119 2.75 15.15 0.93
CA VAL A 119 3.27 16.42 1.45
C VAL A 119 4.76 16.31 1.77
N ARG A 120 5.17 15.13 2.28
CA ARG A 120 6.58 14.76 2.48
C ARG A 120 6.78 13.28 2.14
N PHE A 121 7.83 12.97 1.40
CA PHE A 121 8.16 11.58 1.10
C PHE A 121 8.66 10.84 2.35
N VAL A 122 8.36 9.55 2.43
CA VAL A 122 8.81 8.68 3.52
C VAL A 122 10.33 8.73 3.64
N GLY A 123 10.83 8.99 4.85
CA GLY A 123 12.26 9.07 5.14
C GLY A 123 12.94 10.38 4.74
N ALA A 124 12.22 11.36 4.19
CA ALA A 124 12.75 12.70 3.97
C ALA A 124 12.75 13.48 5.30
N GLU A 125 13.93 13.83 5.80
CA GLU A 125 14.12 14.59 7.04
C GLU A 125 14.25 16.10 6.77
N SER A 126 14.54 16.47 5.52
CA SER A 126 14.71 17.85 5.06
C SER A 126 13.91 18.14 3.79
N GLU A 127 13.73 19.43 3.48
CA GLU A 127 13.14 19.89 2.22
C GLU A 127 13.98 19.46 1.00
N GLU A 128 15.31 19.49 1.14
CA GLU A 128 16.24 19.07 0.08
C GLU A 128 16.10 17.57 -0.25
N GLU A 129 15.85 16.71 0.72
CA GLU A 129 15.60 15.29 0.50
C GLU A 129 14.24 15.03 -0.14
N ASP A 130 13.24 15.83 0.21
CA ASP A 130 11.92 15.79 -0.39
C ASP A 130 11.97 16.25 -1.86
N GLU A 131 12.65 17.35 -2.16
CA GLU A 131 12.89 17.82 -3.53
C GLU A 131 13.69 16.79 -4.35
N PHE A 132 14.67 16.13 -3.75
CA PHE A 132 15.40 15.04 -4.39
C PHE A 132 14.46 13.89 -4.78
N ALA A 133 13.53 13.50 -3.91
CA ALA A 133 12.53 12.48 -4.23
C ALA A 133 11.63 12.91 -5.41
N VAL A 134 11.21 14.19 -5.44
CA VAL A 134 10.44 14.77 -6.56
C VAL A 134 11.25 14.73 -7.86
N SER A 135 12.55 15.07 -7.81
CA SER A 135 13.40 15.06 -9.00
C SER A 135 13.54 13.67 -9.61
N ARG A 136 13.75 12.64 -8.77
CA ARG A 136 13.80 11.24 -9.20
C ARG A 136 12.49 10.78 -9.84
N LEU A 137 11.36 11.15 -9.24
CA LEU A 137 10.06 10.82 -9.78
C LEU A 137 9.80 11.52 -11.11
N ARG A 138 10.21 12.80 -11.25
CA ARG A 138 10.14 13.56 -12.49
C ARG A 138 10.96 12.91 -13.60
N GLU A 139 12.22 12.52 -13.30
CA GLU A 139 13.09 11.80 -14.24
C GLU A 139 12.40 10.54 -14.76
N ALA A 140 11.81 9.73 -13.88
CA ALA A 140 11.14 8.50 -14.28
C ALA A 140 9.93 8.74 -15.21
N PHE A 141 9.18 9.82 -15.02
CA PHE A 141 8.07 10.18 -15.92
C PHE A 141 8.57 10.71 -17.28
N LEU A 142 9.62 11.53 -17.29
CA LEU A 142 10.23 12.01 -18.53
C LEU A 142 10.80 10.84 -19.34
N ASP A 143 11.50 9.91 -18.68
CA ASP A 143 12.03 8.69 -19.31
C ASP A 143 10.92 7.75 -19.81
N ALA A 144 9.73 7.81 -19.22
CA ALA A 144 8.54 7.11 -19.72
C ALA A 144 7.91 7.78 -20.94
N GLY A 145 8.44 8.94 -21.37
CA GLY A 145 8.06 9.66 -22.58
C GLY A 145 6.96 10.71 -22.38
N PHE A 146 6.71 11.16 -21.14
CA PHE A 146 5.92 12.37 -20.92
C PHE A 146 6.77 13.60 -21.24
N GLU A 147 6.17 14.61 -21.86
CA GLU A 147 6.82 15.88 -22.23
C GLU A 147 6.66 16.94 -21.13
N GLU A 148 5.53 16.90 -20.42
CA GLU A 148 5.21 17.82 -19.34
C GLU A 148 4.77 17.04 -18.11
N VAL A 149 5.46 17.28 -16.98
CA VAL A 149 5.20 16.62 -15.69
C VAL A 149 5.00 17.66 -14.61
N ASN A 150 3.77 17.78 -14.14
CA ASN A 150 3.39 18.66 -13.04
C ASN A 150 3.15 17.82 -11.78
N PHE A 151 3.42 18.39 -10.60
CA PHE A 151 3.16 17.75 -9.32
C PHE A 151 2.08 18.50 -8.55
N GLU A 152 1.20 17.75 -7.92
CA GLU A 152 0.20 18.27 -6.98
C GLU A 152 0.26 17.45 -5.69
N LEU A 153 0.00 18.09 -4.56
CA LEU A 153 -0.11 17.37 -3.28
C LEU A 153 -1.34 16.46 -3.27
N GLU A 154 -1.15 15.21 -2.90
CA GLU A 154 -2.24 14.21 -2.83
C GLU A 154 -3.44 14.70 -2.00
N PRO A 155 -3.26 15.32 -0.80
CA PRO A 155 -4.40 15.86 -0.05
C PRO A 155 -5.08 17.02 -0.75
N VAL A 156 -4.33 17.88 -1.46
CA VAL A 156 -4.94 18.96 -2.26
C VAL A 156 -5.77 18.38 -3.40
N ALA A 157 -5.22 17.39 -4.09
CA ALA A 157 -5.94 16.68 -5.15
C ALA A 157 -7.24 16.04 -4.62
N ALA A 158 -7.18 15.35 -3.48
CA ALA A 158 -8.37 14.75 -2.87
C ALA A 158 -9.47 15.79 -2.55
N ALA A 159 -9.07 17.01 -2.19
CA ALA A 159 -10.00 18.09 -1.87
C ALA A 159 -10.66 18.76 -3.09
N TYR A 160 -10.09 18.64 -4.30
CA TYR A 160 -10.57 19.41 -5.46
C TYR A 160 -12.04 19.21 -5.81
N ALA A 161 -12.54 17.97 -5.79
CA ALA A 161 -13.93 17.67 -6.10
C ALA A 161 -14.88 18.26 -5.06
N TYR A 162 -14.50 18.18 -3.78
CA TYR A 162 -15.28 18.75 -2.69
C TYR A 162 -15.27 20.28 -2.73
N GLU A 163 -14.12 20.91 -2.92
CA GLU A 163 -13.98 22.38 -3.02
C GLU A 163 -14.89 22.97 -4.10
N ALA A 164 -15.15 22.23 -5.18
CA ALA A 164 -16.05 22.68 -6.24
C ALA A 164 -17.51 22.83 -5.80
N THR A 165 -17.93 22.15 -4.74
CA THR A 165 -19.31 22.16 -4.21
C THR A 165 -19.53 23.21 -3.14
N LEU A 166 -18.48 23.89 -2.67
CA LEU A 166 -18.54 24.82 -1.55
C LEU A 166 -19.03 26.22 -1.96
N ASP A 167 -19.84 26.79 -1.13
CA ASP A 167 -20.34 28.18 -1.20
C ASP A 167 -19.60 29.15 -0.25
N ARG A 168 -18.82 28.59 0.69
CA ARG A 168 -17.93 29.30 1.63
C ARG A 168 -16.61 28.57 1.81
N ASP A 169 -15.62 29.30 2.35
CA ASP A 169 -14.37 28.64 2.72
C ASP A 169 -14.55 27.78 3.97
N GLU A 170 -13.95 26.60 3.95
CA GLU A 170 -13.95 25.64 5.04
C GLU A 170 -12.52 25.19 5.38
N LEU A 171 -12.30 24.85 6.66
CA LEU A 171 -11.10 24.17 7.12
C LEU A 171 -11.39 22.67 7.19
N ILE A 172 -10.66 21.90 6.39
CA ILE A 172 -10.83 20.45 6.31
C ILE A 172 -9.60 19.70 6.80
N LEU A 173 -9.83 18.54 7.43
CA LEU A 173 -8.80 17.56 7.74
C LEU A 173 -8.92 16.41 6.74
N ILE A 174 -7.84 16.07 6.09
CA ILE A 174 -7.74 14.88 5.26
C ILE A 174 -6.85 13.88 5.97
N GLY A 175 -7.34 12.65 6.19
CA GLY A 175 -6.59 11.50 6.64
C GLY A 175 -6.51 10.46 5.53
N ASP A 176 -5.33 10.32 4.94
CA ASP A 176 -5.05 9.34 3.90
C ASP A 176 -4.35 8.12 4.48
N PHE A 177 -5.03 6.98 4.45
CA PHE A 177 -4.56 5.71 4.99
C PHE A 177 -4.09 4.80 3.86
N GLY A 178 -2.83 4.90 3.49
CA GLY A 178 -2.19 4.03 2.51
C GLY A 178 -1.99 2.59 3.00
N GLY A 179 -1.14 1.84 2.31
CA GLY A 179 -0.70 0.52 2.77
C GLY A 179 0.24 0.63 3.98
N GLY A 180 1.31 1.41 3.85
CA GLY A 180 2.37 1.53 4.87
C GLY A 180 2.34 2.82 5.69
N THR A 181 1.64 3.87 5.26
CA THR A 181 1.61 5.18 5.93
C THR A 181 0.20 5.68 6.13
N SER A 182 0.02 6.50 7.18
CA SER A 182 -1.17 7.33 7.37
C SER A 182 -0.72 8.78 7.40
N ASP A 183 -1.25 9.58 6.48
CA ASP A 183 -0.88 10.97 6.28
C ASP A 183 -2.06 11.88 6.59
N PHE A 184 -1.83 12.94 7.37
CA PHE A 184 -2.86 13.86 7.81
C PHE A 184 -2.51 15.28 7.37
N SER A 185 -3.48 15.99 6.78
CA SER A 185 -3.29 17.34 6.30
C SER A 185 -4.47 18.24 6.66
N LEU A 186 -4.18 19.43 7.15
CA LEU A 186 -5.15 20.50 7.40
C LEU A 186 -5.09 21.50 6.26
N LEU A 187 -6.21 21.67 5.57
CA LEU A 187 -6.34 22.48 4.35
C LEU A 187 -7.49 23.46 4.48
N ARG A 188 -7.24 24.70 4.05
CA ARG A 188 -8.31 25.67 3.76
C ARG A 188 -8.73 25.50 2.30
N VAL A 189 -10.03 25.33 2.07
CA VAL A 189 -10.61 25.09 0.75
C VAL A 189 -11.87 25.94 0.59
N GLY A 190 -12.20 26.32 -0.64
CA GLY A 190 -13.46 27.03 -0.91
C GLY A 190 -13.37 28.07 -2.02
N PRO A 191 -14.47 28.83 -2.21
CA PRO A 191 -14.60 29.79 -3.33
C PRO A 191 -13.53 30.88 -3.32
N GLU A 192 -13.17 31.40 -2.14
CA GLU A 192 -12.18 32.47 -2.02
C GLU A 192 -10.78 31.95 -2.34
N VAL A 193 -10.44 30.74 -1.84
CA VAL A 193 -9.17 30.05 -2.15
C VAL A 193 -9.05 29.82 -3.65
N ARG A 194 -10.12 29.36 -4.31
CA ARG A 194 -10.13 29.17 -5.77
C ARG A 194 -9.97 30.49 -6.52
N ARG A 195 -10.68 31.55 -6.10
CA ARG A 195 -10.68 32.85 -6.76
C ARG A 195 -9.30 33.51 -6.76
N ARG A 196 -8.62 33.49 -5.61
CA ARG A 196 -7.27 34.11 -5.47
C ARG A 196 -6.12 33.20 -5.89
N GLY A 197 -6.40 31.93 -6.14
CA GLY A 197 -5.40 30.87 -6.30
C GLY A 197 -4.89 30.37 -4.95
N ARG A 198 -4.67 29.07 -4.87
CA ARG A 198 -4.14 28.39 -3.66
C ARG A 198 -2.74 28.90 -3.35
N LYS A 199 -2.47 29.12 -2.09
CA LYS A 199 -1.17 29.56 -1.58
C LYS A 199 -0.62 28.51 -0.59
N PRO A 200 0.68 28.52 -0.29
CA PRO A 200 1.26 27.61 0.72
C PRO A 200 0.58 27.71 2.09
N GLU A 201 0.12 28.90 2.49
CA GLU A 201 -0.56 29.13 3.76
C GLU A 201 -1.96 28.47 3.86
N ASP A 202 -2.51 28.00 2.75
CA ASP A 202 -3.77 27.25 2.75
C ASP A 202 -3.60 25.82 3.20
N LEU A 203 -2.38 25.32 3.20
CA LEU A 203 -1.97 24.10 3.90
C LEU A 203 -1.48 24.51 5.30
N LEU A 204 -2.37 24.44 6.30
CA LEU A 204 -2.10 24.89 7.67
C LEU A 204 -1.10 23.97 8.39
N GLY A 205 -1.03 22.72 7.98
CA GLY A 205 -0.09 21.76 8.51
C GLY A 205 -0.30 20.36 7.92
N ASN A 206 0.71 19.55 8.10
CA ASN A 206 0.67 18.13 7.75
C ASN A 206 1.51 17.31 8.74
N THR A 207 1.18 16.06 8.87
CA THR A 207 1.95 15.07 9.61
C THR A 207 1.68 13.69 9.03
N GLY A 208 2.61 12.77 9.25
CA GLY A 208 2.45 11.39 8.81
C GLY A 208 3.06 10.42 9.82
N VAL A 209 2.59 9.20 9.77
CA VAL A 209 3.13 8.08 10.55
C VAL A 209 3.30 6.86 9.67
N GLY A 210 4.42 6.16 9.82
CA GLY A 210 4.75 4.93 9.09
C GLY A 210 3.93 3.72 9.55
N LEU A 211 2.62 3.89 9.64
CA LEU A 211 1.69 2.91 10.15
C LEU A 211 0.35 3.05 9.43
N ALA A 212 -0.13 1.97 8.82
CA ALA A 212 -1.44 1.90 8.18
C ALA A 212 -1.89 0.44 7.96
N GLY A 213 -2.50 0.13 6.82
CA GLY A 213 -3.10 -1.16 6.52
C GLY A 213 -2.17 -2.36 6.69
N ASP A 214 -0.91 -2.24 6.30
CA ASP A 214 0.08 -3.32 6.40
C ASP A 214 0.42 -3.65 7.87
N ALA A 215 0.43 -2.64 8.76
CA ALA A 215 0.60 -2.87 10.19
C ALA A 215 -0.59 -3.64 10.77
N PHE A 216 -1.81 -3.30 10.38
CA PHE A 216 -3.01 -4.03 10.81
C PHE A 216 -3.02 -5.48 10.28
N ASP A 217 -2.59 -5.69 9.04
CA ASP A 217 -2.41 -7.02 8.47
C ASP A 217 -1.36 -7.82 9.27
N ALA A 218 -0.23 -7.20 9.64
CA ALA A 218 0.79 -7.81 10.47
C ALA A 218 0.26 -8.23 11.85
N ARG A 219 -0.64 -7.43 12.47
CA ARG A 219 -1.30 -7.80 13.73
C ARG A 219 -2.18 -9.05 13.57
N ILE A 220 -2.93 -9.16 12.46
CA ILE A 220 -3.73 -10.37 12.16
C ILE A 220 -2.80 -11.57 11.96
N VAL A 221 -1.73 -11.44 11.17
CA VAL A 221 -0.76 -12.52 11.00
C VAL A 221 -0.18 -12.95 12.34
N ARG A 222 0.29 -12.03 13.15
CA ARG A 222 0.92 -12.31 14.45
C ARG A 222 -0.02 -12.99 15.44
N LYS A 223 -1.26 -12.49 15.55
CA LYS A 223 -2.20 -12.89 16.61
C LYS A 223 -3.11 -14.06 16.22
N LEU A 224 -3.37 -14.24 14.92
CA LEU A 224 -4.30 -15.23 14.42
C LEU A 224 -3.59 -16.34 13.63
N VAL A 225 -2.79 -15.96 12.63
CA VAL A 225 -2.20 -16.90 11.68
C VAL A 225 -0.96 -17.59 12.26
N SER A 226 -0.03 -16.84 12.83
CA SER A 226 1.23 -17.39 13.36
C SER A 226 1.02 -18.45 14.44
N PRO A 227 0.07 -18.34 15.38
CA PRO A 227 -0.26 -19.41 16.33
C PRO A 227 -0.74 -20.71 15.65
N ALA A 228 -1.54 -20.59 14.58
CA ALA A 228 -1.99 -21.75 13.81
C ALA A 228 -0.85 -22.43 13.02
N LEU A 229 0.21 -21.66 12.75
CA LEU A 229 1.45 -22.13 12.12
C LEU A 229 2.55 -22.48 13.14
N GLY A 230 2.23 -22.58 14.42
CA GLY A 230 3.14 -23.06 15.45
C GLY A 230 4.05 -22.02 16.09
N SER A 231 3.71 -20.70 16.05
CA SER A 231 4.53 -19.68 16.74
C SER A 231 4.58 -19.88 18.27
N ASN A 232 3.55 -20.49 18.82
CA ASN A 232 3.46 -20.85 20.24
C ASN A 232 3.81 -22.33 20.49
N SER A 233 4.22 -23.07 19.47
CA SER A 233 4.59 -24.46 19.60
C SER A 233 5.95 -24.63 20.27
N GLU A 234 6.04 -25.60 21.15
CA GLU A 234 7.22 -25.92 21.92
C GLU A 234 7.96 -27.13 21.34
N ALA A 235 9.24 -27.20 21.56
CA ALA A 235 10.07 -28.33 21.21
C ALA A 235 10.80 -28.88 22.44
N ARG A 236 10.92 -30.20 22.51
CA ARG A 236 11.70 -30.88 23.53
C ARG A 236 13.19 -30.75 23.22
N SER A 237 13.99 -30.27 24.17
CA SER A 237 15.42 -30.21 24.09
C SER A 237 16.01 -30.67 25.43
N LEU A 238 16.58 -31.87 25.47
CA LEU A 238 17.21 -32.52 26.64
C LEU A 238 16.41 -32.32 27.95
N ASN A 239 16.56 -31.22 28.66
CA ASN A 239 15.86 -30.89 29.90
C ASN A 239 15.15 -29.52 29.85
N LYS A 240 14.92 -28.97 28.66
CA LYS A 240 14.29 -27.65 28.51
C LYS A 240 13.20 -27.69 27.44
N ILE A 241 12.17 -26.93 27.66
CA ILE A 241 11.15 -26.62 26.66
C ILE A 241 11.55 -25.30 26.04
N LEU A 242 11.67 -25.25 24.72
CA LEU A 242 12.05 -24.09 23.94
C LEU A 242 11.06 -23.85 22.82
N PRO A 243 10.91 -22.63 22.29
CA PRO A 243 10.15 -22.41 21.08
C PRO A 243 10.60 -23.35 19.95
N ALA A 244 9.67 -23.99 19.27
CA ALA A 244 9.98 -24.95 18.20
C ALA A 244 10.68 -24.26 17.02
N VAL A 245 10.22 -23.05 16.67
CA VAL A 245 10.72 -22.25 15.53
C VAL A 245 11.17 -20.88 16.04
N PRO A 246 12.32 -20.37 15.56
CA PRO A 246 12.79 -19.02 15.93
C PRO A 246 11.77 -17.93 15.60
N ALA A 247 11.54 -16.99 16.51
CA ALA A 247 10.53 -15.93 16.39
C ALA A 247 10.70 -15.03 15.15
N TRP A 248 11.95 -14.85 14.68
CA TRP A 248 12.24 -14.03 13.51
C TRP A 248 11.61 -14.57 12.23
N ILE A 249 11.39 -15.89 12.11
CA ILE A 249 10.71 -16.49 10.96
C ILE A 249 9.27 -16.01 10.88
N TYR A 250 8.56 -15.96 12.01
CA TYR A 250 7.20 -15.43 12.07
C TYR A 250 7.17 -13.91 11.85
N ALA A 251 8.17 -13.17 12.33
CA ALA A 251 8.28 -11.74 12.05
C ALA A 251 8.42 -11.45 10.54
N HIS A 252 9.10 -12.32 9.78
CA HIS A 252 9.12 -12.21 8.31
C HIS A 252 7.77 -12.57 7.67
N LEU A 253 7.01 -13.46 8.28
CA LEU A 253 5.67 -13.82 7.80
C LEU A 253 4.67 -12.66 7.94
N GLU A 254 4.86 -11.76 8.90
CA GLU A 254 4.03 -10.59 9.12
C GLU A 254 4.06 -9.58 7.95
N HIS A 255 5.12 -9.62 7.15
CA HIS A 255 5.33 -8.71 6.02
C HIS A 255 5.48 -9.50 4.72
N TRP A 256 4.48 -9.45 3.85
CA TRP A 256 4.46 -10.24 2.63
C TRP A 256 5.69 -10.04 1.73
N HIS A 257 6.33 -8.87 1.74
CA HIS A 257 7.54 -8.58 0.98
C HIS A 257 8.82 -9.21 1.56
N TYR A 258 8.80 -9.71 2.79
CA TYR A 258 9.92 -10.43 3.40
C TYR A 258 9.85 -11.95 3.21
N LEU A 259 8.76 -12.46 2.66
CA LEU A 259 8.54 -13.90 2.50
C LEU A 259 9.59 -14.57 1.60
N SER A 260 10.09 -13.85 0.59
CA SER A 260 11.18 -14.34 -0.26
C SER A 260 12.45 -14.65 0.51
N PHE A 261 12.69 -14.00 1.66
CA PHE A 261 13.86 -14.28 2.52
C PHE A 261 13.74 -15.59 3.31
N LEU A 262 12.52 -16.12 3.45
CA LEU A 262 12.29 -17.41 4.09
C LEU A 262 12.60 -18.62 3.18
N ARG A 263 12.80 -18.42 1.88
CA ARG A 263 13.04 -19.49 0.91
C ARG A 263 14.51 -19.94 0.80
N THR A 264 15.31 -19.66 1.81
CA THR A 264 16.72 -20.09 1.85
C THR A 264 16.88 -21.52 2.35
N ASN A 265 17.95 -22.20 1.92
CA ASN A 265 18.27 -23.55 2.41
C ASN A 265 18.42 -23.57 3.94
N ASN A 266 19.00 -22.53 4.52
CA ASN A 266 19.14 -22.41 5.98
C ASN A 266 17.79 -22.42 6.71
N VAL A 267 16.80 -21.67 6.21
CA VAL A 267 15.45 -21.66 6.79
C VAL A 267 14.78 -23.02 6.65
N ARG A 268 14.92 -23.68 5.48
CA ARG A 268 14.38 -25.03 5.27
C ARG A 268 14.94 -26.03 6.28
N GLU A 269 16.23 -26.02 6.53
CA GLU A 269 16.87 -26.91 7.51
C GLU A 269 16.40 -26.60 8.94
N ILE A 270 16.27 -25.32 9.31
CA ILE A 270 15.72 -24.91 10.61
C ILE A 270 14.30 -25.46 10.77
N LEU A 271 13.42 -25.27 9.78
CA LEU A 271 12.04 -25.70 9.84
C LEU A 271 11.90 -27.23 9.87
N LYS A 272 12.67 -27.97 9.07
CA LYS A 272 12.70 -29.45 9.09
C LYS A 272 13.13 -29.97 10.46
N SER A 273 14.20 -29.41 11.01
CA SER A 273 14.69 -29.74 12.35
C SER A 273 13.68 -29.39 13.45
N ALA A 274 12.98 -28.26 13.30
CA ALA A 274 11.91 -27.83 14.21
C ALA A 274 10.74 -28.83 14.19
N LYS A 275 10.26 -29.25 13.00
CA LYS A 275 9.18 -30.23 12.85
C LYS A 275 9.45 -31.52 13.59
N ILE A 276 10.69 -32.05 13.52
CA ILE A 276 11.05 -33.32 14.19
C ILE A 276 10.95 -33.19 15.71
N ARG A 277 11.25 -32.03 16.28
CA ARG A 277 11.32 -31.80 17.73
C ARG A 277 10.07 -31.19 18.34
N ALA A 278 9.20 -30.62 17.49
CA ALA A 278 8.00 -29.92 17.95
C ALA A 278 6.99 -30.85 18.63
N LEU A 279 6.27 -30.31 19.60
CA LEU A 279 5.13 -31.00 20.23
C LEU A 279 3.89 -31.01 19.31
N GLU A 280 3.81 -30.06 18.37
CA GLU A 280 2.74 -29.92 17.39
C GLU A 280 3.33 -29.87 15.98
N PRO A 281 3.87 -30.99 15.46
CA PRO A 281 4.60 -31.02 14.19
C PRO A 281 3.73 -30.66 12.98
N GLU A 282 2.42 -30.89 13.03
CA GLU A 282 1.45 -30.55 11.98
C GLU A 282 1.38 -29.05 11.73
N LYS A 283 1.51 -28.21 12.77
CA LYS A 283 1.55 -26.74 12.61
C LYS A 283 2.83 -26.29 11.92
N ILE A 284 3.95 -26.93 12.25
CA ILE A 284 5.24 -26.62 11.60
C ILE A 284 5.23 -27.13 10.15
N GLU A 285 4.56 -28.24 9.87
CA GLU A 285 4.37 -28.72 8.50
C GLU A 285 3.59 -27.74 7.63
N ALA A 286 2.52 -27.14 8.16
CA ALA A 286 1.76 -26.09 7.50
C ALA A 286 2.63 -24.84 7.21
N LEU A 287 3.49 -24.44 8.15
CA LEU A 287 4.44 -23.35 7.93
C LEU A 287 5.45 -23.70 6.81
N ILE A 288 6.01 -24.92 6.83
CA ILE A 288 6.93 -25.41 5.78
C ILE A 288 6.26 -25.33 4.42
N ALA A 289 5.02 -25.81 4.30
CA ALA A 289 4.30 -25.81 3.03
C ALA A 289 4.02 -24.39 2.53
N ILE A 290 3.72 -23.41 3.40
CA ILE A 290 3.59 -21.99 3.02
C ILE A 290 4.93 -21.45 2.49
N VAL A 291 6.03 -21.74 3.17
CA VAL A 291 7.37 -21.25 2.78
C VAL A 291 7.86 -21.90 1.49
N GLU A 292 7.77 -23.23 1.37
CA GLU A 292 8.22 -23.97 0.19
C GLU A 292 7.34 -23.73 -1.04
N GLY A 293 6.01 -23.62 -0.83
CA GLY A 293 5.04 -23.30 -1.87
C GLY A 293 5.01 -21.83 -2.29
N ASP A 294 5.80 -20.95 -1.63
CA ASP A 294 5.76 -19.50 -1.85
C ASP A 294 4.35 -18.89 -1.74
N LEU A 295 3.58 -19.40 -0.77
CA LEU A 295 2.15 -19.07 -0.61
C LEU A 295 1.91 -17.77 0.18
N GLY A 296 2.96 -17.01 0.45
CA GLY A 296 2.88 -15.84 1.31
C GLY A 296 1.96 -14.75 0.77
N TYR A 297 1.98 -14.50 -0.54
CA TYR A 297 1.10 -13.52 -1.13
C TYR A 297 -0.38 -13.93 -0.99
N GLN A 298 -0.72 -15.19 -1.26
CA GLN A 298 -2.06 -15.73 -1.10
C GLN A 298 -2.53 -15.69 0.36
N LEU A 299 -1.62 -15.99 1.29
CA LEU A 299 -1.87 -15.85 2.71
C LEU A 299 -2.24 -14.43 3.08
N HIS A 300 -1.48 -13.44 2.61
CA HIS A 300 -1.76 -12.02 2.85
C HIS A 300 -3.03 -11.53 2.17
N GLN A 301 -3.39 -12.05 1.01
CA GLN A 301 -4.72 -11.80 0.41
C GLN A 301 -5.85 -12.30 1.31
N SER A 302 -5.69 -13.48 1.93
CA SER A 302 -6.67 -14.01 2.90
C SER A 302 -6.73 -13.15 4.16
N VAL A 303 -5.62 -12.61 4.64
CA VAL A 303 -5.56 -11.65 5.75
C VAL A 303 -6.31 -10.36 5.41
N GLN A 304 -6.05 -9.78 4.24
CA GLN A 304 -6.73 -8.56 3.77
C GLN A 304 -8.24 -8.79 3.62
N LYS A 305 -8.64 -9.97 3.13
CA LYS A 305 -10.04 -10.35 3.05
C LYS A 305 -10.68 -10.43 4.43
N ALA A 306 -10.03 -11.07 5.40
CA ALA A 306 -10.53 -11.15 6.78
C ALA A 306 -10.65 -9.74 7.41
N LYS A 307 -9.65 -8.87 7.23
CA LYS A 307 -9.71 -7.46 7.67
C LYS A 307 -10.89 -6.71 7.07
N TYR A 308 -11.11 -6.86 5.77
CA TYR A 308 -12.24 -6.25 5.07
C TYR A 308 -13.59 -6.77 5.59
N GLU A 309 -13.74 -8.09 5.81
CA GLU A 309 -14.95 -8.65 6.38
C GLU A 309 -15.18 -8.14 7.82
N LEU A 310 -14.14 -8.04 8.64
CA LEU A 310 -14.22 -7.48 9.99
C LEU A 310 -14.58 -5.99 10.00
N SER A 311 -14.34 -5.26 8.93
CA SER A 311 -14.81 -3.87 8.81
C SER A 311 -16.34 -3.81 8.64
N LYS A 312 -16.96 -4.86 8.08
CA LYS A 312 -18.40 -4.93 7.79
C LYS A 312 -19.20 -5.73 8.82
N ARG A 313 -18.59 -6.77 9.40
CA ARG A 313 -19.26 -7.74 10.28
C ARG A 313 -18.55 -7.82 11.62
N GLU A 314 -19.28 -8.17 12.67
CA GLU A 314 -18.72 -8.35 14.02
C GLU A 314 -17.87 -9.62 14.13
N ARG A 315 -18.14 -10.63 13.29
CA ARG A 315 -17.42 -11.90 13.25
C ARG A 315 -17.22 -12.35 11.82
N THR A 316 -16.09 -13.00 11.57
CA THR A 316 -15.80 -13.69 10.31
C THR A 316 -14.95 -14.92 10.58
N GLU A 317 -14.67 -15.68 9.55
CA GLU A 317 -13.71 -16.78 9.57
C GLU A 317 -12.53 -16.42 8.67
N PHE A 318 -11.33 -16.41 9.23
CA PHE A 318 -10.12 -16.41 8.41
C PHE A 318 -10.03 -17.76 7.71
N THR A 319 -9.99 -17.74 6.39
CA THR A 319 -9.88 -18.94 5.58
C THR A 319 -8.66 -18.81 4.64
N PHE A 320 -7.78 -19.78 4.74
CA PHE A 320 -6.69 -19.94 3.80
C PHE A 320 -6.67 -21.40 3.34
N ARG A 321 -6.70 -21.60 2.05
CA ARG A 321 -6.61 -22.92 1.43
C ARG A 321 -5.73 -22.83 0.22
N ASP A 322 -4.71 -23.68 0.17
CA ASP A 322 -3.95 -23.93 -1.04
C ASP A 322 -3.61 -25.43 -1.14
N GLY A 323 -3.58 -25.91 -2.36
CA GLY A 323 -3.19 -27.29 -2.65
C GLY A 323 -2.55 -27.32 -4.02
N ILE A 324 -1.23 -27.49 -4.05
CA ILE A 324 -0.53 -27.99 -5.25
C ILE A 324 -0.81 -29.49 -5.30
N ALA A 325 -1.33 -29.97 -6.42
CA ALA A 325 -1.61 -31.40 -6.62
C ALA A 325 -0.35 -32.23 -6.33
N GLY A 326 -0.39 -33.06 -5.26
CA GLY A 326 0.70 -33.95 -4.85
C GLY A 326 1.56 -33.47 -3.68
N ILE A 327 1.35 -32.25 -3.14
CA ILE A 327 1.96 -31.71 -1.91
C ILE A 327 0.84 -31.40 -0.93
N SER A 328 1.08 -31.58 0.39
CA SER A 328 0.10 -31.39 1.46
C SER A 328 -0.80 -30.18 1.22
N SER A 329 -2.12 -30.39 1.16
CA SER A 329 -3.09 -29.31 1.11
C SER A 329 -3.14 -28.63 2.47
N ILE A 330 -2.88 -27.32 2.50
CA ILE A 330 -3.04 -26.51 3.71
C ILE A 330 -4.46 -25.99 3.72
N GLU A 331 -5.16 -26.19 4.81
CA GLU A 331 -6.43 -25.57 5.09
C GLU A 331 -6.41 -24.98 6.50
N LEU A 332 -6.48 -23.65 6.58
CA LEU A 332 -6.65 -22.93 7.84
C LEU A 332 -8.05 -22.32 7.86
N ARG A 333 -8.82 -22.63 8.91
CA ARG A 333 -10.12 -22.01 9.20
C ARG A 333 -10.11 -21.58 10.66
N ILE A 334 -10.11 -20.27 10.87
CA ILE A 334 -9.96 -19.71 12.22
C ILE A 334 -11.02 -18.64 12.42
N PRO A 335 -11.96 -18.85 13.36
CA PRO A 335 -12.96 -17.84 13.69
C PRO A 335 -12.28 -16.64 14.34
N VAL A 336 -12.73 -15.44 14.00
CA VAL A 336 -12.22 -14.19 14.56
C VAL A 336 -13.34 -13.18 14.72
N ALA A 337 -13.34 -12.48 15.86
CA ALA A 337 -14.28 -11.41 16.12
C ALA A 337 -13.60 -10.02 15.90
N ARG A 338 -14.41 -9.03 15.51
CA ARG A 338 -13.95 -7.63 15.36
C ARG A 338 -13.33 -7.11 16.66
N ILE A 339 -13.91 -7.45 17.81
CA ILE A 339 -13.40 -6.99 19.10
C ILE A 339 -11.99 -7.50 19.38
N ASP A 340 -11.67 -8.72 18.96
CA ASP A 340 -10.32 -9.26 19.09
C ASP A 340 -9.36 -8.50 18.19
N PHE A 341 -9.70 -8.32 16.92
CA PHE A 341 -8.91 -7.55 15.96
C PHE A 341 -8.69 -6.11 16.44
N GLU A 342 -9.73 -5.43 16.91
CA GLU A 342 -9.61 -4.05 17.42
C GLU A 342 -8.72 -3.99 18.67
N SER A 343 -8.72 -5.02 19.51
CA SER A 343 -7.80 -5.11 20.65
C SER A 343 -6.34 -5.23 20.22
N TRP A 344 -6.07 -5.94 19.12
CA TRP A 344 -4.70 -6.13 18.61
C TRP A 344 -4.09 -4.87 18.02
N ILE A 345 -4.92 -3.95 17.50
CA ILE A 345 -4.49 -2.69 16.87
C ILE A 345 -4.58 -1.47 17.81
N THR A 346 -4.85 -1.68 19.11
CA THR A 346 -5.04 -0.56 20.07
C THR A 346 -3.84 0.38 20.12
N GLU A 347 -2.61 -0.14 20.17
CA GLU A 347 -1.40 0.66 20.16
C GLU A 347 -1.21 1.44 18.86
N ASP A 348 -1.57 0.81 17.74
CA ASP A 348 -1.50 1.41 16.42
C ASP A 348 -2.49 2.58 16.31
N LEU A 349 -3.70 2.41 16.85
CA LEU A 349 -4.72 3.47 16.94
C LEU A 349 -4.27 4.65 17.82
N ALA A 350 -3.61 4.37 18.96
CA ALA A 350 -3.08 5.41 19.82
C ALA A 350 -1.97 6.23 19.11
N THR A 351 -1.16 5.57 18.29
CA THR A 351 -0.12 6.23 17.48
C THR A 351 -0.75 7.15 16.40
N ILE A 352 -1.80 6.69 15.73
CA ILE A 352 -2.58 7.49 14.78
C ILE A 352 -3.20 8.70 15.49
N GLU A 353 -3.85 8.49 16.63
CA GLU A 353 -4.45 9.56 17.43
C GLU A 353 -3.43 10.61 17.83
N HIS A 354 -2.26 10.18 18.33
CA HIS A 354 -1.16 11.08 18.70
C HIS A 354 -0.68 11.91 17.49
N SER A 355 -0.56 11.32 16.31
CA SER A 355 -0.17 12.05 15.10
C SER A 355 -1.17 13.18 14.76
N VAL A 356 -2.47 12.90 14.85
CA VAL A 356 -3.52 13.92 14.67
C VAL A 356 -3.43 15.01 15.75
N ASP A 357 -3.12 14.65 17.00
CA ASP A 357 -2.93 15.60 18.10
C ASP A 357 -1.74 16.53 17.86
N VAL A 358 -0.64 15.99 17.37
CA VAL A 358 0.55 16.77 17.00
C VAL A 358 0.19 17.77 15.90
N LEU A 359 -0.53 17.32 14.85
CA LEU A 359 -0.95 18.19 13.77
C LEU A 359 -1.82 19.37 14.26
N LEU A 360 -2.85 19.09 15.03
CA LEU A 360 -3.75 20.12 15.54
C LEU A 360 -3.02 21.14 16.42
N ARG A 361 -2.13 20.65 17.33
CA ARG A 361 -1.34 21.53 18.21
C ARG A 361 -0.35 22.41 17.44
N SER A 362 0.39 21.82 16.49
CA SER A 362 1.38 22.57 15.71
C SER A 362 0.76 23.60 14.78
N SER A 363 -0.45 23.35 14.32
CA SER A 363 -1.22 24.27 13.46
C SER A 363 -2.03 25.29 14.26
N GLY A 364 -2.08 25.21 15.61
CA GLY A 364 -2.89 26.07 16.47
C GLY A 364 -4.40 25.88 16.28
N VAL A 365 -4.83 24.77 15.68
CA VAL A 365 -6.22 24.45 15.32
C VAL A 365 -6.85 23.58 16.40
N LYS A 366 -8.06 23.91 16.82
CA LYS A 366 -8.84 23.07 17.73
C LYS A 366 -9.76 22.14 16.94
N PRO A 367 -10.14 20.97 17.48
CA PRO A 367 -11.04 20.04 16.77
C PRO A 367 -12.36 20.66 16.27
N HIS A 368 -12.91 21.63 17.00
CA HIS A 368 -14.15 22.30 16.63
C HIS A 368 -13.99 23.33 15.49
N ASP A 369 -12.77 23.77 15.19
CA ASP A 369 -12.48 24.67 14.08
C ASP A 369 -12.47 23.92 12.73
N VAL A 370 -12.37 22.58 12.76
CA VAL A 370 -12.39 21.73 11.55
C VAL A 370 -13.84 21.54 11.10
N ASP A 371 -14.19 22.04 9.92
CA ASP A 371 -15.53 21.93 9.36
C ASP A 371 -15.85 20.53 8.85
N ARG A 372 -14.89 19.85 8.21
CA ARG A 372 -15.05 18.50 7.67
C ARG A 372 -13.77 17.66 7.83
N VAL A 373 -13.99 16.35 7.94
CA VAL A 373 -12.91 15.34 8.00
C VAL A 373 -13.14 14.31 6.90
N PHE A 374 -12.18 14.19 6.02
CA PHE A 374 -12.17 13.20 4.94
C PHE A 374 -11.21 12.09 5.31
N LEU A 375 -11.69 10.85 5.33
CA LEU A 375 -10.87 9.67 5.58
C LEU A 375 -10.82 8.86 4.29
N THR A 376 -9.62 8.73 3.71
CA THR A 376 -9.37 8.00 2.46
C THR A 376 -8.53 6.76 2.69
N GLY A 377 -8.55 5.84 1.72
CA GLY A 377 -7.81 4.58 1.78
C GLY A 377 -8.53 3.45 2.53
N GLY A 378 -8.11 2.22 2.26
CA GLY A 378 -8.82 1.01 2.74
C GLY A 378 -8.90 0.85 4.26
N THR A 379 -7.93 1.39 4.99
CA THR A 379 -7.88 1.35 6.46
C THR A 379 -8.94 2.25 7.10
N SER A 380 -9.40 3.28 6.40
CA SER A 380 -10.47 4.16 6.86
C SER A 380 -11.81 3.46 7.08
N PHE A 381 -12.01 2.27 6.46
CA PHE A 381 -13.21 1.44 6.68
C PHE A 381 -13.20 0.68 8.01
N VAL A 382 -12.06 0.57 8.69
CA VAL A 382 -11.98 -0.09 9.99
C VAL A 382 -12.78 0.71 11.02
N PRO A 383 -13.82 0.14 11.67
CA PRO A 383 -14.70 0.89 12.54
C PRO A 383 -13.98 1.58 13.71
N ALA A 384 -12.92 0.97 14.24
CA ALA A 384 -12.12 1.59 15.31
C ALA A 384 -11.39 2.85 14.84
N VAL A 385 -10.89 2.89 13.60
CA VAL A 385 -10.30 4.10 13.01
C VAL A 385 -11.37 5.19 12.88
N ARG A 386 -12.53 4.87 12.31
CA ARG A 386 -13.64 5.85 12.18
C ARG A 386 -14.10 6.39 13.52
N ARG A 387 -14.21 5.53 14.55
CA ARG A 387 -14.60 5.95 15.90
C ARG A 387 -13.63 6.94 16.53
N LEU A 388 -12.34 6.81 16.29
CA LEU A 388 -11.32 7.76 16.74
C LEU A 388 -11.64 9.18 16.25
N PHE A 389 -11.89 9.34 14.94
CA PHE A 389 -12.22 10.64 14.35
C PHE A 389 -13.62 11.11 14.75
N THR A 390 -14.62 10.23 14.76
CA THR A 390 -15.99 10.56 15.17
C THR A 390 -16.03 11.09 16.61
N LYS A 391 -15.31 10.47 17.53
CA LYS A 391 -15.22 10.90 18.94
C LYS A 391 -14.59 12.28 19.07
N ARG A 392 -13.63 12.61 18.21
CA ARG A 392 -12.85 13.85 18.28
C ARG A 392 -13.52 15.05 17.61
N PHE A 393 -14.09 14.83 16.42
CA PHE A 393 -14.61 15.91 15.57
C PHE A 393 -16.12 15.97 15.50
N GLY A 394 -16.83 14.94 15.95
CA GLY A 394 -18.28 14.78 15.79
C GLY A 394 -18.62 13.95 14.54
N PRO A 395 -19.68 13.11 14.62
CA PRO A 395 -20.07 12.23 13.51
C PRO A 395 -20.54 12.99 12.26
N GLU A 396 -21.11 14.17 12.43
CA GLU A 396 -21.64 15.03 11.37
C GLU A 396 -20.55 15.63 10.47
N ARG A 397 -19.30 15.66 10.94
CA ARG A 397 -18.17 16.21 10.20
C ARG A 397 -17.40 15.14 9.41
N ILE A 398 -17.62 13.86 9.72
CA ILE A 398 -16.91 12.78 9.05
C ILE A 398 -17.57 12.50 7.71
N GLN A 399 -16.82 12.73 6.65
CA GLN A 399 -17.21 12.41 5.29
C GLN A 399 -16.49 11.13 4.85
N GLY A 400 -17.21 10.27 4.13
CA GLY A 400 -16.66 9.10 3.47
C GLY A 400 -17.15 9.10 2.02
N GLY A 401 -16.34 8.73 1.08
CA GLY A 401 -16.67 8.73 -0.33
C GLY A 401 -15.87 7.71 -1.12
N ASP A 402 -15.84 7.81 -2.44
CA ASP A 402 -15.10 6.95 -3.39
C ASP A 402 -13.58 7.13 -3.22
N GLU A 403 -13.08 6.57 -2.15
CA GLU A 403 -11.82 6.89 -1.50
C GLU A 403 -10.59 6.46 -2.31
N PHE A 404 -10.74 5.49 -3.24
CA PHE A 404 -9.63 5.01 -4.06
C PHE A 404 -9.38 5.84 -5.33
N THR A 405 -10.36 6.61 -5.78
CA THR A 405 -10.28 7.37 -7.04
C THR A 405 -10.27 8.87 -6.84
N SER A 406 -10.55 9.38 -5.63
CA SER A 406 -10.66 10.81 -5.32
C SER A 406 -9.38 11.59 -5.64
N VAL A 407 -8.21 11.05 -5.29
CA VAL A 407 -6.92 11.67 -5.62
C VAL A 407 -6.70 11.73 -7.13
N ALA A 408 -6.93 10.63 -7.86
CA ALA A 408 -6.73 10.59 -9.30
C ALA A 408 -7.71 11.51 -10.05
N GLN A 409 -8.97 11.59 -9.60
CA GLN A 409 -9.97 12.50 -10.13
C GLN A 409 -9.58 13.95 -9.86
N GLY A 410 -9.15 14.27 -8.64
CA GLY A 410 -8.70 15.60 -8.26
C GLY A 410 -7.46 16.04 -9.04
N LEU A 411 -6.49 15.15 -9.29
CA LEU A 411 -5.34 15.43 -10.15
C LEU A 411 -5.77 15.77 -11.59
N ALA A 412 -6.79 15.08 -12.11
CA ALA A 412 -7.34 15.39 -13.42
C ALA A 412 -8.01 16.78 -13.43
N LEU A 413 -8.75 17.14 -12.37
CA LEU A 413 -9.38 18.48 -12.22
C LEU A 413 -8.33 19.58 -12.06
N SER A 414 -7.27 19.37 -11.27
CA SER A 414 -6.20 20.36 -11.09
C SER A 414 -5.49 20.68 -12.40
N SER A 415 -5.28 19.66 -13.25
CA SER A 415 -4.69 19.84 -14.56
C SER A 415 -5.53 20.71 -15.50
N ALA A 416 -6.86 20.64 -15.40
CA ALA A 416 -7.78 21.51 -16.15
C ALA A 416 -7.70 22.97 -15.70
N ALA A 417 -7.67 23.19 -14.39
CA ALA A 417 -7.55 24.52 -13.82
C ALA A 417 -6.23 25.22 -14.20
N ALA A 418 -5.15 24.46 -14.33
CA ALA A 418 -3.86 24.96 -14.80
C ALA A 418 -3.86 25.29 -16.30
N ALA A 419 -4.55 24.49 -17.13
CA ALA A 419 -4.66 24.71 -18.57
C ALA A 419 -5.56 25.91 -18.95
N GLY A 420 -6.57 26.20 -18.15
CA GLY A 420 -7.48 27.35 -18.37
C GLY A 420 -6.90 28.71 -17.98
N LYS A 421 -5.71 28.76 -17.38
CA LYS A 421 -4.98 29.99 -17.00
C LYS A 421 -3.91 30.41 -18.02
N LYS A 422 -3.72 29.66 -19.07
CA LYS A 422 -2.89 30.01 -20.25
C LYS A 422 -3.79 30.48 -21.39
#